data_7bbaac0b82ad7f52ededd7c722a75a97
#
_entry.id   7bbaac0b82ad7f52ededd7c722a75a97
#
_cell.length_a   1.000
_cell.length_b   1.000
_cell.length_c   1.000
_cell.angle_alpha   90.00
_cell.angle_beta   90.00
_cell.angle_gamma   90.00
#
_symmetry.space_group_name_H-M   'P 1'
#
loop_
_entity.id
_entity.type
_entity.pdbx_description
1 polymer ?
#
loop_
_entity_poly.entity_id
_entity_poly.type
_entity_poly.pdbx_seq_one_letter_code
_entity_poly.pdbx_strand_id
1 'polypeptide(L)'
;MLITECCQVITLPITATPTFPAHFLPLPCSNRLIAAFGQWLATRELVYLRRGGLLLHPMGQETEILKAENLKKVFRSGDSDLVLFDNLSFLVNKGDMVAIVGDSGAGKSTLLHIVGTLDTPSDGDVYCAQLRLRSLSNDAAAEFRNRELGFVWQFHYLLPEFTAIENVAMPLLLRGNSIREAEREAHHWVREVGLENRAHHRSGELSGGEQQRIALARALVTRPKILMADEPTGDLDNRTAEAIFDLISRLHRDYQLTSLIVTHNLAFARRCSRVLRLSGGKLSEVAPQSLSA
;
A
#
# COMPACT_ATOMS: atom_id res chain seq x y z
N MET A 1 0.10 44.67 -12.27
CA MET A 1 1.43 44.20 -12.69
C MET A 1 1.72 42.92 -11.91
N LEU A 2 1.30 41.80 -12.48
CA LEU A 2 1.33 40.47 -11.89
C LEU A 2 2.69 39.84 -12.21
N ILE A 3 3.48 39.54 -11.20
CA ILE A 3 4.72 38.73 -11.35
C ILE A 3 4.34 37.32 -10.91
N THR A 4 4.23 36.44 -11.91
CA THR A 4 4.07 34.98 -11.73
C THR A 4 5.39 34.40 -11.26
N GLU A 5 5.40 33.86 -10.04
CA GLU A 5 6.55 33.17 -9.47
C GLU A 5 6.66 31.76 -10.08
N CYS A 6 7.72 31.55 -10.84
CA CYS A 6 8.07 30.26 -11.42
C CYS A 6 8.99 29.52 -10.41
N CYS A 7 8.47 28.54 -9.68
CA CYS A 7 9.26 27.55 -8.96
C CYS A 7 9.70 26.46 -9.94
N GLN A 8 10.96 26.46 -10.35
CA GLN A 8 11.51 25.32 -11.10
C GLN A 8 12.07 24.27 -10.12
N VAL A 9 11.49 23.09 -10.16
CA VAL A 9 12.01 21.88 -9.51
C VAL A 9 12.99 21.23 -10.50
N ILE A 10 14.26 21.18 -10.17
CA ILE A 10 15.27 20.48 -10.97
C ILE A 10 15.46 19.09 -10.37
N THR A 11 14.91 18.06 -11.02
CA THR A 11 15.15 16.65 -10.69
C THR A 11 16.28 16.13 -11.57
N LEU A 12 17.39 15.72 -10.96
CA LEU A 12 18.52 15.09 -11.68
C LEU A 12 18.43 13.56 -11.50
N PRO A 13 18.54 12.78 -12.58
CA PRO A 13 18.58 11.32 -12.47
C PRO A 13 19.93 10.81 -11.92
N ILE A 14 19.88 9.73 -11.14
CA ILE A 14 20.96 9.16 -10.31
C ILE A 14 22.10 8.51 -11.12
N THR A 15 22.06 8.45 -12.45
CA THR A 15 22.97 7.62 -13.26
C THR A 15 23.82 8.35 -14.27
N ALA A 16 24.03 9.66 -14.19
CA ALA A 16 24.88 10.38 -15.14
C ALA A 16 25.96 11.17 -14.42
N THR A 17 27.23 10.88 -14.73
CA THR A 17 28.35 11.79 -14.48
C THR A 17 28.10 13.08 -15.27
N PRO A 18 28.03 14.26 -14.64
CA PRO A 18 27.73 15.49 -15.36
C PRO A 18 28.96 15.96 -16.15
N THR A 19 28.89 15.81 -17.47
CA THR A 19 29.72 16.60 -18.38
C THR A 19 29.04 17.94 -18.60
N PHE A 20 29.54 18.99 -18.00
CA PHE A 20 29.01 20.35 -18.19
C PHE A 20 29.48 20.92 -19.54
N PRO A 21 28.59 21.49 -20.37
CA PRO A 21 28.97 22.32 -21.50
C PRO A 21 29.52 23.66 -20.99
N ALA A 22 30.62 24.10 -21.57
CA ALA A 22 31.47 25.25 -21.15
C ALA A 22 30.86 26.65 -21.40
N HIS A 23 29.53 26.80 -21.40
CA HIS A 23 28.83 28.07 -21.64
C HIS A 23 27.75 28.36 -20.61
N PHE A 24 28.15 28.65 -19.37
CA PHE A 24 27.30 29.36 -18.43
C PHE A 24 27.98 30.61 -17.94
N LEU A 25 27.43 31.75 -18.32
CA LEU A 25 27.84 33.08 -17.87
C LEU A 25 27.47 33.32 -16.40
N PRO A 26 28.21 34.16 -15.66
CA PRO A 26 28.21 34.22 -14.21
C PRO A 26 26.97 34.99 -13.68
N LEU A 27 26.22 34.33 -12.83
CA LEU A 27 25.29 34.99 -11.91
C LEU A 27 25.99 35.24 -10.57
N PRO A 28 25.83 36.42 -9.94
CA PRO A 28 26.55 36.77 -8.72
C PRO A 28 25.86 36.24 -7.48
N CYS A 29 25.97 34.93 -7.21
CA CYS A 29 25.56 34.28 -5.93
C CYS A 29 26.25 32.92 -5.75
N SER A 30 27.50 32.78 -6.10
CA SER A 30 28.18 31.52 -6.36
C SER A 30 28.55 30.68 -5.11
N ASN A 31 28.86 31.29 -3.98
CA ASN A 31 29.41 30.53 -2.84
C ASN A 31 28.38 29.73 -2.02
N ARG A 32 27.12 30.14 -2.01
CA ARG A 32 26.08 29.44 -1.27
C ARG A 32 25.51 28.24 -2.03
N LEU A 33 25.47 28.32 -3.36
CA LEU A 33 25.00 27.21 -4.22
C LEU A 33 26.05 26.08 -4.26
N ILE A 34 27.33 26.40 -4.30
CA ILE A 34 28.44 25.41 -4.31
C ILE A 34 28.53 24.70 -2.95
N ALA A 35 28.33 25.42 -1.83
CA ALA A 35 28.26 24.82 -0.50
C ALA A 35 27.04 23.92 -0.32
N ALA A 36 25.88 24.34 -0.83
CA ALA A 36 24.66 23.54 -0.81
C ALA A 36 24.77 22.26 -1.68
N PHE A 37 25.45 22.35 -2.82
CA PHE A 37 25.68 21.21 -3.71
C PHE A 37 26.71 20.23 -3.11
N GLY A 38 27.74 20.73 -2.44
CA GLY A 38 28.72 19.91 -1.71
C GLY A 38 28.07 19.17 -0.53
N GLN A 39 27.14 19.80 0.17
CA GLN A 39 26.41 19.21 1.28
C GLN A 39 25.38 18.17 0.81
N TRP A 40 24.68 18.43 -0.32
CA TRP A 40 23.79 17.46 -0.96
C TRP A 40 24.53 16.18 -1.38
N LEU A 41 25.74 16.29 -1.95
CA LEU A 41 26.57 15.12 -2.31
C LEU A 41 27.03 14.33 -1.08
N ALA A 42 27.17 14.97 0.06
CA ALA A 42 27.65 14.34 1.30
C ALA A 42 26.51 13.70 2.13
N THR A 43 25.32 14.29 2.13
CA THR A 43 24.22 13.91 3.04
C THR A 43 22.97 13.37 2.36
N ARG A 44 22.84 13.50 1.04
CA ARG A 44 21.63 13.19 0.26
C ARG A 44 20.37 13.90 0.74
N GLU A 45 20.50 15.09 1.30
CA GLU A 45 19.37 15.92 1.74
C GLU A 45 18.83 16.79 0.60
N LEU A 46 17.50 16.90 0.49
CA LEU A 46 16.84 17.79 -0.47
C LEU A 46 16.99 19.25 0.00
N VAL A 47 17.60 20.08 -0.85
CA VAL A 47 17.83 21.51 -0.56
C VAL A 47 16.80 22.35 -1.30
N TYR A 48 15.92 23.02 -0.57
CA TYR A 48 14.98 23.99 -1.14
C TYR A 48 15.49 25.42 -0.92
N LEU A 49 15.63 26.18 -2.02
CA LEU A 49 15.91 27.61 -1.96
C LEU A 49 14.62 28.42 -1.91
N ARG A 50 14.28 28.99 -0.74
CA ARG A 50 13.24 29.99 -0.60
C ARG A 50 13.86 31.37 -0.36
N ARG A 51 13.21 32.46 -0.83
CA ARG A 51 13.65 33.83 -0.53
C ARG A 51 13.77 34.00 1.01
N GLY A 52 15.01 34.06 1.51
CA GLY A 52 15.33 34.36 2.90
C GLY A 52 16.03 33.28 3.74
N GLY A 53 16.24 32.05 3.23
CA GLY A 53 16.96 31.03 4.01
C GLY A 53 17.08 29.68 3.33
N LEU A 54 18.11 28.94 3.71
CA LEU A 54 18.34 27.54 3.34
C LEU A 54 17.57 26.68 4.37
N LEU A 55 16.47 26.02 3.96
CA LEU A 55 15.82 25.00 4.79
C LEU A 55 16.33 23.63 4.34
N LEU A 56 17.13 23.02 5.20
CA LEU A 56 17.49 21.59 5.06
C LEU A 56 16.30 20.80 5.61
N HIS A 57 15.60 20.08 4.74
CA HIS A 57 14.69 19.03 5.19
C HIS A 57 15.49 17.74 5.17
N PRO A 58 15.61 17.02 6.31
CA PRO A 58 16.11 15.66 6.27
C PRO A 58 15.20 14.90 5.30
N MET A 59 15.78 14.20 4.32
CA MET A 59 15.06 13.17 3.58
C MET A 59 14.63 12.14 4.60
N GLY A 60 13.42 12.27 5.12
CA GLY A 60 12.78 11.23 5.89
C GLY A 60 12.92 9.96 5.07
N GLN A 61 13.41 8.91 5.69
CA GLN A 61 13.81 7.67 5.03
C GLN A 61 12.79 7.32 3.96
N GLU A 62 13.22 7.20 2.71
CA GLU A 62 12.41 6.78 1.55
C GLU A 62 11.76 5.38 1.75
N THR A 63 11.92 4.82 2.93
CA THR A 63 11.46 3.49 3.32
C THR A 63 10.03 3.50 3.86
N GLU A 64 9.56 4.56 4.53
CA GLU A 64 8.22 4.62 5.10
C GLU A 64 7.15 4.80 4.01
N ILE A 65 6.30 3.78 3.82
CA ILE A 65 5.21 3.85 2.84
C ILE A 65 3.84 4.07 3.47
N LEU A 66 3.62 3.53 4.68
CA LEU A 66 2.38 3.68 5.43
C LEU A 66 2.71 4.01 6.88
N LYS A 67 2.09 5.05 7.42
CA LYS A 67 2.22 5.48 8.81
C LYS A 67 0.85 5.75 9.40
N ALA A 68 0.57 5.14 10.53
CA ALA A 68 -0.60 5.40 11.35
C ALA A 68 -0.16 6.10 12.64
N GLU A 69 -0.81 7.20 13.00
CA GLU A 69 -0.47 8.00 14.17
C GLU A 69 -1.68 8.20 15.07
N ASN A 70 -1.56 7.75 16.32
CA ASN A 70 -2.52 7.96 17.41
C ASN A 70 -3.97 7.62 17.03
N LEU A 71 -4.16 6.55 16.24
CA LEU A 71 -5.47 6.14 15.77
C LEU A 71 -6.38 5.78 16.94
N LYS A 72 -7.58 6.31 16.89
CA LYS A 72 -8.69 5.96 17.77
C LYS A 72 -9.90 5.55 16.95
N LYS A 73 -10.56 4.47 17.34
CA LYS A 73 -11.86 4.08 16.77
C LYS A 73 -12.85 3.78 17.88
N VAL A 74 -13.99 4.47 17.80
CA VAL A 74 -15.12 4.32 18.71
C VAL A 74 -16.36 4.03 17.87
N PHE A 75 -17.10 3.00 18.24
CA PHE A 75 -18.43 2.72 17.71
C PHE A 75 -19.48 3.11 18.77
N ARG A 76 -20.45 3.89 18.36
CA ARG A 76 -21.60 4.22 19.20
C ARG A 76 -22.69 3.17 19.04
N SER A 77 -23.11 2.58 20.14
CA SER A 77 -24.20 1.60 20.19
C SER A 77 -25.20 2.00 21.27
N GLY A 78 -26.25 2.73 20.87
CA GLY A 78 -27.21 3.30 21.80
C GLY A 78 -26.55 4.28 22.79
N ASP A 79 -26.70 4.01 24.08
CA ASP A 79 -26.14 4.84 25.17
C ASP A 79 -24.71 4.46 25.57
N SER A 80 -24.07 3.51 24.88
CA SER A 80 -22.72 3.07 25.19
C SER A 80 -21.75 3.27 24.01
N ASP A 81 -20.54 3.70 24.34
CA ASP A 81 -19.43 3.81 23.38
C ASP A 81 -18.54 2.56 23.51
N LEU A 82 -18.35 1.85 22.40
CA LEU A 82 -17.37 0.79 22.30
C LEU A 82 -16.08 1.34 21.73
N VAL A 83 -15.06 1.52 22.59
CA VAL A 83 -13.72 1.88 22.16
C VAL A 83 -13.00 0.62 21.66
N LEU A 84 -12.75 0.54 20.36
CA LEU A 84 -12.08 -0.59 19.74
C LEU A 84 -10.56 -0.52 19.94
N PHE A 85 -9.99 0.65 19.70
CA PHE A 85 -8.60 0.99 20.03
C PHE A 85 -8.47 2.50 20.27
N ASP A 86 -7.45 2.87 21.03
CA ASP A 86 -7.12 4.26 21.38
C ASP A 86 -5.59 4.42 21.40
N ASN A 87 -5.11 5.49 20.78
CA ASN A 87 -3.68 5.82 20.69
C ASN A 87 -2.84 4.72 20.00
N LEU A 88 -3.34 4.15 18.88
CA LEU A 88 -2.66 3.10 18.14
C LEU A 88 -1.78 3.73 17.06
N SER A 89 -0.48 3.39 17.07
CA SER A 89 0.49 3.92 16.10
C SER A 89 1.37 2.79 15.57
N PHE A 90 1.65 2.82 14.27
CA PHE A 90 2.62 1.90 13.63
C PHE A 90 3.07 2.47 12.29
N LEU A 91 4.15 1.87 11.76
CA LEU A 91 4.65 2.18 10.42
C LEU A 91 4.92 0.89 9.64
N VAL A 92 4.81 0.99 8.31
CA VAL A 92 5.16 -0.06 7.35
C VAL A 92 6.18 0.53 6.38
N ASN A 93 7.28 -0.17 6.18
CA ASN A 93 8.30 0.22 5.21
C ASN A 93 8.02 -0.40 3.84
N LYS A 94 8.54 0.22 2.80
CA LYS A 94 8.48 -0.32 1.45
C LYS A 94 9.16 -1.68 1.41
N GLY A 95 8.49 -2.67 0.86
CA GLY A 95 8.97 -4.05 0.78
C GLY A 95 8.72 -4.88 2.04
N ASP A 96 8.11 -4.34 3.09
CA ASP A 96 7.70 -5.13 4.25
C ASP A 96 6.52 -6.05 3.89
N MET A 97 6.55 -7.27 4.40
CA MET A 97 5.37 -8.13 4.53
C MET A 97 4.99 -8.18 6.01
N VAL A 98 3.97 -7.41 6.39
CA VAL A 98 3.53 -7.26 7.79
C VAL A 98 2.26 -8.05 8.02
N ALA A 99 2.27 -8.96 9.00
CA ALA A 99 1.06 -9.60 9.49
C ALA A 99 0.49 -8.84 10.70
N ILE A 100 -0.83 -8.62 10.73
CA ILE A 100 -1.56 -8.18 11.93
C ILE A 100 -2.32 -9.38 12.47
N VAL A 101 -1.97 -9.79 13.68
CA VAL A 101 -2.60 -10.92 14.39
C VAL A 101 -3.32 -10.43 15.64
N GLY A 102 -4.24 -11.22 16.17
CA GLY A 102 -4.99 -10.90 17.39
C GLY A 102 -6.31 -11.67 17.44
N ASP A 103 -7.00 -11.60 18.58
CA ASP A 103 -8.25 -12.30 18.81
C ASP A 103 -9.36 -11.86 17.84
N SER A 104 -10.37 -12.71 17.66
CA SER A 104 -11.59 -12.33 16.91
C SER A 104 -12.24 -11.13 17.61
N GLY A 105 -12.69 -10.15 16.82
CA GLY A 105 -13.27 -8.91 17.36
C GLY A 105 -12.27 -7.89 17.89
N ALA A 106 -10.96 -8.14 17.87
CA ALA A 106 -9.95 -7.19 18.33
C ALA A 106 -9.85 -5.90 17.48
N GLY A 107 -10.51 -5.85 16.31
CA GLY A 107 -10.52 -4.66 15.45
C GLY A 107 -9.52 -4.70 14.29
N LYS A 108 -8.96 -5.88 13.97
CA LYS A 108 -7.98 -6.04 12.89
C LYS A 108 -8.51 -5.58 11.52
N SER A 109 -9.68 -6.08 11.11
CA SER A 109 -10.34 -5.68 9.85
C SER A 109 -10.70 -4.20 9.85
N THR A 110 -11.18 -3.67 10.99
CA THR A 110 -11.46 -2.23 11.13
C THR A 110 -10.19 -1.40 10.95
N LEU A 111 -9.07 -1.82 11.54
CA LEU A 111 -7.79 -1.16 11.35
C LEU A 111 -7.37 -1.18 9.87
N LEU A 112 -7.52 -2.34 9.18
CA LEU A 112 -7.23 -2.46 7.75
C LEU A 112 -8.14 -1.54 6.91
N HIS A 113 -9.43 -1.45 7.25
CA HIS A 113 -10.37 -0.55 6.57
C HIS A 113 -9.99 0.93 6.73
N ILE A 114 -9.55 1.33 7.93
CA ILE A 114 -9.11 2.71 8.20
C ILE A 114 -7.86 3.04 7.39
N VAL A 115 -6.83 2.20 7.44
CA VAL A 115 -5.60 2.46 6.68
C VAL A 115 -5.80 2.32 5.18
N GLY A 116 -6.83 1.58 4.75
CA GLY A 116 -7.27 1.43 3.38
C GLY A 116 -8.24 2.51 2.89
N THR A 117 -8.55 3.52 3.69
CA THR A 117 -9.53 4.60 3.36
C THR A 117 -10.95 4.10 3.08
N LEU A 118 -11.33 2.94 3.61
CA LEU A 118 -12.67 2.40 3.53
C LEU A 118 -13.53 2.80 4.73
N ASP A 119 -12.87 3.15 5.83
CA ASP A 119 -13.48 3.69 7.05
C ASP A 119 -12.65 4.87 7.57
N THR A 120 -13.26 5.69 8.43
CA THR A 120 -12.62 6.87 8.99
C THR A 120 -12.31 6.64 10.46
N PRO A 121 -11.10 6.96 10.94
CA PRO A 121 -10.81 6.89 12.37
C PRO A 121 -11.63 7.97 13.12
N SER A 122 -11.98 7.70 14.39
CA SER A 122 -12.61 8.69 15.26
C SER A 122 -11.63 9.81 15.61
N ASP A 123 -10.34 9.47 15.77
CA ASP A 123 -9.23 10.41 15.94
C ASP A 123 -7.92 9.82 15.40
N GLY A 124 -6.89 10.66 15.27
CA GLY A 124 -5.60 10.28 14.69
C GLY A 124 -5.58 10.36 13.16
N ASP A 125 -4.46 10.01 12.57
CA ASP A 125 -4.19 10.17 11.15
C ASP A 125 -3.49 8.96 10.53
N VAL A 126 -3.74 8.77 9.23
CA VAL A 126 -3.02 7.83 8.39
C VAL A 126 -2.35 8.57 7.25
N TYR A 127 -1.08 8.25 7.02
CA TYR A 127 -0.28 8.77 5.91
C TYR A 127 0.15 7.62 5.01
N CYS A 128 0.02 7.79 3.71
CA CYS A 128 0.59 6.88 2.72
C CYS A 128 1.46 7.66 1.75
N ALA A 129 2.74 7.28 1.63
CA ALA A 129 3.72 8.03 0.84
C ALA A 129 3.68 9.55 1.15
N GLN A 130 3.62 9.90 2.43
CA GLN A 130 3.52 11.27 2.98
C GLN A 130 2.17 11.99 2.73
N LEU A 131 1.24 11.39 1.99
CA LEU A 131 -0.11 11.93 1.80
C LEU A 131 -0.97 11.61 3.02
N ARG A 132 -1.53 12.65 3.66
CA ARG A 132 -2.49 12.50 4.78
C ARG A 132 -3.84 12.05 4.23
N LEU A 133 -4.23 10.81 4.51
CA LEU A 133 -5.40 10.19 3.90
C LEU A 133 -6.72 10.80 4.38
N ARG A 134 -6.78 11.26 5.63
CA ARG A 134 -7.98 11.93 6.19
C ARG A 134 -8.33 13.25 5.49
N SER A 135 -7.39 13.87 4.78
CA SER A 135 -7.63 15.11 4.05
C SER A 135 -8.26 14.91 2.67
N LEU A 136 -8.39 13.67 2.21
CA LEU A 136 -8.94 13.36 0.90
C LEU A 136 -10.47 13.51 0.91
N SER A 137 -11.01 14.06 -0.18
CA SER A 137 -12.43 13.94 -0.49
C SER A 137 -12.79 12.48 -0.83
N ASN A 138 -14.07 12.13 -0.84
CA ASN A 138 -14.51 10.78 -1.19
C ASN A 138 -14.02 10.34 -2.58
N ASP A 139 -14.06 11.23 -3.57
CA ASP A 139 -13.60 10.95 -4.93
C ASP A 139 -12.07 10.78 -4.97
N ALA A 140 -11.33 11.65 -4.29
CA ALA A 140 -9.88 11.53 -4.19
C ALA A 140 -9.45 10.25 -3.44
N ALA A 141 -10.19 9.85 -2.40
CA ALA A 141 -9.96 8.60 -1.69
C ALA A 141 -10.27 7.37 -2.57
N ALA A 142 -11.31 7.43 -3.40
CA ALA A 142 -11.63 6.38 -4.36
C ALA A 142 -10.53 6.24 -5.43
N GLU A 143 -10.06 7.36 -5.97
CA GLU A 143 -8.94 7.38 -6.93
C GLU A 143 -7.64 6.86 -6.27
N PHE A 144 -7.35 7.30 -5.04
CA PHE A 144 -6.21 6.83 -4.27
C PHE A 144 -6.26 5.30 -4.07
N ARG A 145 -7.40 4.74 -3.62
CA ARG A 145 -7.58 3.28 -3.49
C ARG A 145 -7.31 2.56 -4.80
N ASN A 146 -7.90 3.03 -5.88
CA ASN A 146 -7.72 2.40 -7.18
C ASN A 146 -6.27 2.41 -7.67
N ARG A 147 -5.49 3.48 -7.37
CA ARG A 147 -4.12 3.66 -7.87
C ARG A 147 -3.05 3.05 -6.98
N GLU A 148 -3.23 3.14 -5.65
CA GLU A 148 -2.16 2.92 -4.69
C GLU A 148 -2.35 1.64 -3.88
N LEU A 149 -3.60 1.14 -3.79
CA LEU A 149 -3.96 0.03 -2.93
C LEU A 149 -4.55 -1.14 -3.72
N GLY A 150 -4.15 -2.37 -3.39
CA GLY A 150 -4.81 -3.58 -3.83
C GLY A 150 -5.46 -4.28 -2.64
N PHE A 151 -6.73 -4.72 -2.79
CA PHE A 151 -7.46 -5.36 -1.71
C PHE A 151 -7.76 -6.82 -2.02
N VAL A 152 -7.49 -7.69 -1.04
CA VAL A 152 -7.88 -9.09 -1.02
C VAL A 152 -8.67 -9.35 0.25
N TRP A 153 -9.87 -9.91 0.14
CA TRP A 153 -10.77 -10.16 1.24
C TRP A 153 -10.94 -11.67 1.49
N GLN A 154 -11.41 -12.02 2.66
CA GLN A 154 -11.80 -13.39 2.99
C GLN A 154 -12.86 -13.91 2.02
N PHE A 155 -13.95 -13.15 1.83
CA PHE A 155 -14.90 -13.36 0.74
C PHE A 155 -14.38 -12.69 -0.51
N HIS A 156 -14.20 -13.42 -1.59
CA HIS A 156 -13.51 -12.99 -2.80
C HIS A 156 -14.11 -11.75 -3.48
N TYR A 157 -15.42 -11.50 -3.26
CA TYR A 157 -16.21 -10.40 -3.86
C TYR A 157 -16.00 -10.28 -5.38
N LEU A 158 -15.94 -11.44 -6.06
CA LEU A 158 -15.97 -11.44 -7.51
C LEU A 158 -17.38 -11.12 -7.99
N LEU A 159 -17.47 -10.35 -9.06
CA LEU A 159 -18.73 -10.03 -9.70
C LEU A 159 -19.23 -11.30 -10.43
N PRO A 160 -20.39 -11.86 -10.07
CA PRO A 160 -20.81 -13.18 -10.55
C PRO A 160 -21.19 -13.20 -12.03
N GLU A 161 -21.61 -12.06 -12.58
CA GLU A 161 -22.00 -11.90 -13.99
C GLU A 161 -20.78 -11.85 -14.92
N PHE A 162 -19.60 -11.55 -14.37
CA PHE A 162 -18.36 -11.37 -15.11
C PHE A 162 -17.49 -12.63 -15.07
N THR A 163 -16.76 -12.85 -16.14
CA THR A 163 -15.71 -13.87 -16.22
C THR A 163 -14.51 -13.51 -15.31
N ALA A 164 -13.61 -14.46 -15.10
CA ALA A 164 -12.40 -14.24 -14.31
C ALA A 164 -11.55 -13.08 -14.86
N ILE A 165 -11.36 -13.04 -16.19
CA ILE A 165 -10.58 -11.98 -16.83
C ILE A 165 -11.25 -10.62 -16.73
N GLU A 166 -12.56 -10.54 -16.88
CA GLU A 166 -13.32 -9.30 -16.73
C GLU A 166 -13.28 -8.78 -15.28
N ASN A 167 -13.38 -9.68 -14.30
CA ASN A 167 -13.19 -9.31 -12.89
C ASN A 167 -11.79 -8.69 -12.66
N VAL A 168 -10.75 -9.28 -13.25
CA VAL A 168 -9.37 -8.75 -13.11
C VAL A 168 -9.20 -7.43 -13.87
N ALA A 169 -9.84 -7.27 -15.04
CA ALA A 169 -9.75 -6.05 -15.85
C ALA A 169 -10.48 -4.84 -15.22
N MET A 170 -11.51 -5.09 -14.39
CA MET A 170 -12.42 -4.07 -13.86
C MET A 170 -11.73 -2.85 -13.23
N PRO A 171 -10.71 -3.00 -12.36
CA PRO A 171 -10.03 -1.85 -11.76
C PRO A 171 -9.37 -0.92 -12.79
N LEU A 172 -8.86 -1.47 -13.90
CA LEU A 172 -8.26 -0.68 -14.98
C LEU A 172 -9.33 0.02 -15.83
N LEU A 173 -10.46 -0.62 -16.09
CA LEU A 173 -11.59 0.00 -16.76
C LEU A 173 -12.14 1.18 -15.97
N LEU A 174 -12.28 1.04 -14.65
CA LEU A 174 -12.68 2.13 -13.74
C LEU A 174 -11.66 3.29 -13.72
N ARG A 175 -10.39 3.01 -14.03
CA ARG A 175 -9.33 4.01 -14.17
C ARG A 175 -9.39 4.76 -15.50
N GLY A 176 -10.23 4.30 -16.44
CA GLY A 176 -10.38 4.88 -17.78
C GLY A 176 -9.46 4.28 -18.85
N ASN A 177 -8.80 3.14 -18.57
CA ASN A 177 -8.06 2.41 -19.59
C ASN A 177 -9.01 1.88 -20.68
N SER A 178 -8.53 1.75 -21.91
CA SER A 178 -9.28 1.07 -22.95
C SER A 178 -9.50 -0.40 -22.63
N ILE A 179 -10.59 -1.00 -23.12
CA ILE A 179 -10.91 -2.43 -22.95
C ILE A 179 -9.72 -3.29 -23.36
N ARG A 180 -9.11 -3.00 -24.51
CA ARG A 180 -7.97 -3.75 -25.04
C ARG A 180 -6.73 -3.71 -24.12
N GLU A 181 -6.45 -2.57 -23.50
CA GLU A 181 -5.34 -2.43 -22.55
C GLU A 181 -5.64 -3.17 -21.24
N ALA A 182 -6.86 -3.00 -20.71
CA ALA A 182 -7.28 -3.66 -19.48
C ALA A 182 -7.26 -5.20 -19.63
N GLU A 183 -7.77 -5.74 -20.73
CA GLU A 183 -7.74 -7.17 -21.02
C GLU A 183 -6.31 -7.71 -21.16
N ARG A 184 -5.42 -6.99 -21.83
CA ARG A 184 -4.01 -7.42 -21.96
C ARG A 184 -3.32 -7.54 -20.60
N GLU A 185 -3.49 -6.55 -19.73
CA GLU A 185 -2.92 -6.60 -18.38
C GLU A 185 -3.63 -7.67 -17.52
N ALA A 186 -4.94 -7.81 -17.66
CA ALA A 186 -5.68 -8.86 -16.96
C ALA A 186 -5.21 -10.26 -17.36
N HIS A 187 -4.96 -10.53 -18.63
CA HIS A 187 -4.39 -11.80 -19.10
C HIS A 187 -3.02 -12.09 -18.48
N HIS A 188 -2.16 -11.08 -18.36
CA HIS A 188 -0.88 -11.22 -17.67
C HIS A 188 -1.10 -11.70 -16.23
N TRP A 189 -1.95 -11.03 -15.46
CA TRP A 189 -2.16 -11.38 -14.06
C TRP A 189 -2.91 -12.69 -13.85
N VAL A 190 -3.87 -13.04 -14.72
CA VAL A 190 -4.54 -14.36 -14.70
C VAL A 190 -3.53 -15.49 -14.93
N ARG A 191 -2.53 -15.28 -15.80
CA ARG A 191 -1.41 -16.21 -16.00
C ARG A 191 -0.49 -16.27 -14.78
N GLU A 192 -0.14 -15.14 -14.19
CA GLU A 192 0.68 -15.06 -12.98
C GLU A 192 0.11 -15.86 -11.81
N VAL A 193 -1.20 -15.90 -11.68
CA VAL A 193 -1.87 -16.70 -10.64
C VAL A 193 -2.16 -18.14 -11.09
N GLY A 194 -1.72 -18.54 -12.28
CA GLY A 194 -1.83 -19.91 -12.80
C GLY A 194 -3.23 -20.33 -13.25
N LEU A 195 -4.04 -19.38 -13.75
CA LEU A 195 -5.44 -19.61 -14.14
C LEU A 195 -5.74 -19.24 -15.61
N GLU A 196 -4.75 -19.27 -16.50
CA GLU A 196 -4.93 -18.92 -17.90
C GLU A 196 -6.07 -19.72 -18.56
N ASN A 197 -6.17 -21.03 -18.27
CA ASN A 197 -7.23 -21.90 -18.78
C ASN A 197 -8.61 -21.64 -18.16
N ARG A 198 -8.69 -20.80 -17.15
CA ARG A 198 -9.92 -20.41 -16.45
C ARG A 198 -10.34 -18.96 -16.74
N ALA A 199 -9.62 -18.24 -17.59
CA ALA A 199 -9.83 -16.81 -17.85
C ALA A 199 -11.27 -16.47 -18.22
N HIS A 200 -11.96 -17.32 -18.98
CA HIS A 200 -13.34 -17.11 -19.46
C HIS A 200 -14.42 -17.77 -18.60
N HIS A 201 -14.07 -18.40 -17.46
CA HIS A 201 -15.05 -18.96 -16.53
C HIS A 201 -15.63 -17.85 -15.65
N ARG A 202 -16.92 -17.97 -15.34
CA ARG A 202 -17.57 -17.10 -14.35
C ARG A 202 -17.16 -17.49 -12.93
N SER A 203 -17.32 -16.60 -11.98
CA SER A 203 -16.92 -16.85 -10.59
C SER A 203 -17.55 -18.10 -9.99
N GLY A 204 -18.82 -18.39 -10.30
CA GLY A 204 -19.52 -19.59 -9.83
C GLY A 204 -19.02 -20.92 -10.42
N GLU A 205 -18.20 -20.88 -11.47
CA GLU A 205 -17.58 -22.05 -12.11
C GLU A 205 -16.16 -22.31 -11.57
N LEU A 206 -15.67 -21.44 -10.68
CA LEU A 206 -14.36 -21.51 -10.06
C LEU A 206 -14.47 -22.09 -8.65
N SER A 207 -13.51 -22.93 -8.28
CA SER A 207 -13.35 -23.34 -6.86
C SER A 207 -12.97 -22.15 -5.97
N GLY A 208 -13.17 -22.24 -4.66
CA GLY A 208 -12.83 -21.18 -3.71
C GLY A 208 -11.37 -20.72 -3.83
N GLY A 209 -10.42 -21.66 -3.99
CA GLY A 209 -9.01 -21.32 -4.20
C GLY A 209 -8.74 -20.65 -5.54
N GLU A 210 -9.45 -21.01 -6.62
CA GLU A 210 -9.37 -20.33 -7.91
C GLU A 210 -9.97 -18.91 -7.82
N GLN A 211 -11.10 -18.74 -7.13
CA GLN A 211 -11.70 -17.43 -6.88
C GLN A 211 -10.73 -16.52 -6.11
N GLN A 212 -10.04 -17.05 -5.09
CA GLN A 212 -9.06 -16.28 -4.32
C GLN A 212 -7.85 -15.87 -5.17
N ARG A 213 -7.37 -16.74 -6.06
CA ARG A 213 -6.32 -16.39 -7.02
C ARG A 213 -6.77 -15.27 -7.98
N ILE A 214 -8.00 -15.32 -8.47
CA ILE A 214 -8.55 -14.24 -9.31
C ILE A 214 -8.72 -12.94 -8.51
N ALA A 215 -9.18 -12.99 -7.25
CA ALA A 215 -9.23 -11.82 -6.38
C ALA A 215 -7.84 -11.21 -6.15
N LEU A 216 -6.80 -12.04 -5.99
CA LEU A 216 -5.41 -11.59 -5.89
C LEU A 216 -4.92 -10.95 -7.21
N ALA A 217 -5.22 -11.56 -8.36
CA ALA A 217 -4.90 -10.98 -9.68
C ALA A 217 -5.58 -9.62 -9.87
N ARG A 218 -6.87 -9.51 -9.49
CA ARG A 218 -7.63 -8.25 -9.53
C ARG A 218 -7.01 -7.17 -8.62
N ALA A 219 -6.55 -7.55 -7.43
CA ALA A 219 -5.90 -6.63 -6.51
C ALA A 219 -4.57 -6.08 -7.06
N LEU A 220 -3.85 -6.89 -7.86
CA LEU A 220 -2.50 -6.56 -8.34
C LEU A 220 -2.47 -5.96 -9.76
N VAL A 221 -3.55 -6.05 -10.53
CA VAL A 221 -3.61 -5.59 -11.93
C VAL A 221 -3.28 -4.11 -12.09
N THR A 222 -3.60 -3.30 -11.07
CA THR A 222 -3.31 -1.87 -11.05
C THR A 222 -1.88 -1.56 -10.63
N ARG A 223 -1.07 -2.57 -10.28
CA ARG A 223 0.29 -2.45 -9.74
C ARG A 223 0.33 -1.51 -8.52
N PRO A 224 -0.42 -1.84 -7.46
CA PRO A 224 -0.55 -1.00 -6.28
C PRO A 224 0.77 -0.91 -5.53
N LYS A 225 0.93 0.15 -4.73
CA LYS A 225 2.07 0.29 -3.80
C LYS A 225 1.96 -0.65 -2.61
N ILE A 226 0.71 -0.89 -2.14
CA ILE A 226 0.45 -1.71 -0.97
C ILE A 226 -0.65 -2.72 -1.29
N LEU A 227 -0.37 -4.00 -1.04
CA LEU A 227 -1.36 -5.07 -1.00
C LEU A 227 -1.92 -5.17 0.42
N MET A 228 -3.22 -4.98 0.56
CA MET A 228 -3.97 -5.14 1.81
C MET A 228 -4.79 -6.42 1.74
N ALA A 229 -4.61 -7.32 2.69
CA ALA A 229 -5.35 -8.59 2.71
C ALA A 229 -6.01 -8.80 4.07
N ASP A 230 -7.31 -9.07 4.06
CA ASP A 230 -8.09 -9.42 5.25
C ASP A 230 -8.47 -10.89 5.20
N GLU A 231 -7.83 -11.71 6.05
CA GLU A 231 -8.01 -13.16 6.15
C GLU A 231 -8.00 -13.86 4.78
N PRO A 232 -6.95 -13.68 3.95
CA PRO A 232 -6.97 -14.10 2.55
C PRO A 232 -7.05 -15.62 2.34
N THR A 233 -7.05 -16.40 3.43
CA THR A 233 -7.14 -17.87 3.41
C THR A 233 -8.21 -18.40 4.38
N GLY A 234 -9.03 -17.52 4.96
CA GLY A 234 -9.93 -17.87 6.08
C GLY A 234 -11.01 -18.91 5.72
N ASP A 235 -11.48 -18.93 4.47
CA ASP A 235 -12.55 -19.83 4.00
C ASP A 235 -12.00 -21.04 3.20
N LEU A 236 -10.68 -21.26 3.22
CA LEU A 236 -10.03 -22.30 2.43
C LEU A 236 -9.57 -23.47 3.31
N ASP A 237 -9.58 -24.67 2.74
CA ASP A 237 -8.92 -25.81 3.37
C ASP A 237 -7.40 -25.58 3.51
N ASN A 238 -6.76 -26.28 4.44
CA ASN A 238 -5.36 -26.07 4.78
C ASN A 238 -4.41 -26.17 3.58
N ARG A 239 -4.65 -27.10 2.66
CA ARG A 239 -3.78 -27.31 1.48
C ARG A 239 -3.92 -26.14 0.51
N THR A 240 -5.13 -25.69 0.26
CA THR A 240 -5.43 -24.54 -0.60
C THR A 240 -4.92 -23.26 0.04
N ALA A 241 -5.08 -23.10 1.35
CA ALA A 241 -4.56 -21.98 2.12
C ALA A 241 -3.04 -21.84 1.99
N GLU A 242 -2.28 -22.95 2.13
CA GLU A 242 -0.83 -22.96 1.93
C GLU A 242 -0.45 -22.56 0.49
N ALA A 243 -1.16 -23.07 -0.53
CA ALA A 243 -0.89 -22.72 -1.91
C ALA A 243 -1.16 -21.23 -2.21
N ILE A 244 -2.20 -20.63 -1.63
CA ILE A 244 -2.46 -19.18 -1.73
C ILE A 244 -1.36 -18.39 -1.03
N PHE A 245 -0.92 -18.86 0.13
CA PHE A 245 0.14 -18.18 0.85
C PHE A 245 1.48 -18.21 0.08
N ASP A 246 1.84 -19.36 -0.47
CA ASP A 246 3.04 -19.49 -1.33
C ASP A 246 2.96 -18.56 -2.53
N LEU A 247 1.76 -18.44 -3.14
CA LEU A 247 1.51 -17.52 -4.24
C LEU A 247 1.70 -16.06 -3.81
N ILE A 248 1.10 -15.63 -2.68
CA ILE A 248 1.27 -14.27 -2.14
C ILE A 248 2.76 -14.00 -1.86
N SER A 249 3.47 -14.93 -1.22
CA SER A 249 4.89 -14.80 -0.90
C SER A 249 5.77 -14.72 -2.15
N ARG A 250 5.46 -15.49 -3.20
CA ARG A 250 6.13 -15.42 -4.49
C ARG A 250 5.92 -14.06 -5.14
N LEU A 251 4.66 -13.63 -5.30
CA LEU A 251 4.33 -12.34 -5.91
C LEU A 251 4.91 -11.16 -5.13
N HIS A 252 4.90 -11.24 -3.78
CA HIS A 252 5.54 -10.23 -2.94
C HIS A 252 7.03 -10.06 -3.28
N ARG A 253 7.79 -11.16 -3.41
CA ARG A 253 9.22 -11.12 -3.79
C ARG A 253 9.43 -10.66 -5.23
N ASP A 254 8.69 -11.25 -6.16
CA ASP A 254 8.91 -11.05 -7.60
C ASP A 254 8.57 -9.62 -8.03
N TYR A 255 7.53 -9.01 -7.41
CA TYR A 255 7.09 -7.66 -7.71
C TYR A 255 7.49 -6.63 -6.64
N GLN A 256 8.30 -7.03 -5.64
CA GLN A 256 8.75 -6.17 -4.53
C GLN A 256 7.58 -5.41 -3.86
N LEU A 257 6.48 -6.11 -3.61
CA LEU A 257 5.29 -5.55 -3.01
C LEU A 257 5.55 -5.12 -1.55
N THR A 258 4.79 -4.15 -1.08
CA THR A 258 4.57 -3.97 0.36
C THR A 258 3.23 -4.61 0.70
N SER A 259 3.16 -5.43 1.73
CA SER A 259 1.95 -6.18 2.05
C SER A 259 1.57 -6.01 3.52
N LEU A 260 0.30 -5.68 3.77
CA LEU A 260 -0.30 -5.62 5.10
C LEU A 260 -1.42 -6.65 5.17
N ILE A 261 -1.25 -7.68 6.00
CA ILE A 261 -2.10 -8.87 5.99
C ILE A 261 -2.67 -9.10 7.38
N VAL A 262 -3.97 -9.01 7.50
CA VAL A 262 -4.71 -9.42 8.71
C VAL A 262 -4.95 -10.91 8.64
N THR A 263 -4.58 -11.64 9.67
CA THR A 263 -4.83 -13.09 9.75
C THR A 263 -4.87 -13.61 11.18
N HIS A 264 -5.65 -14.66 11.39
CA HIS A 264 -5.61 -15.49 12.60
C HIS A 264 -4.70 -16.73 12.42
N ASN A 265 -4.25 -17.00 11.17
CA ASN A 265 -3.34 -18.11 10.88
C ASN A 265 -1.90 -17.75 11.30
N LEU A 266 -1.49 -18.27 12.48
CA LEU A 266 -0.17 -18.00 13.04
C LEU A 266 0.96 -18.62 12.21
N ALA A 267 0.72 -19.75 11.52
CA ALA A 267 1.71 -20.36 10.63
C ALA A 267 2.03 -19.43 9.46
N PHE A 268 1.01 -18.77 8.94
CA PHE A 268 1.14 -17.73 7.95
C PHE A 268 1.91 -16.51 8.50
N ALA A 269 1.48 -15.97 9.65
CA ALA A 269 2.11 -14.80 10.25
C ALA A 269 3.61 -15.01 10.53
N ARG A 270 4.05 -16.21 10.91
CA ARG A 270 5.48 -16.53 11.12
C ARG A 270 6.34 -16.37 9.87
N ARG A 271 5.77 -16.43 8.68
CA ARG A 271 6.48 -16.31 7.40
C ARG A 271 6.57 -14.84 6.92
N CYS A 272 5.87 -13.93 7.59
CA CYS A 272 5.96 -12.50 7.32
C CYS A 272 7.26 -11.91 7.91
N SER A 273 7.73 -10.81 7.32
CA SER A 273 8.95 -10.13 7.79
C SER A 273 8.75 -9.50 9.17
N ARG A 274 7.53 -9.04 9.46
CA ARG A 274 7.15 -8.42 10.73
C ARG A 274 5.76 -8.86 11.16
N VAL A 275 5.53 -8.92 12.46
CA VAL A 275 4.22 -9.26 13.02
C VAL A 275 3.81 -8.23 14.07
N LEU A 276 2.62 -7.69 13.90
CA LEU A 276 1.98 -6.77 14.83
C LEU A 276 0.82 -7.51 15.51
N ARG A 277 0.81 -7.55 16.83
CA ARG A 277 -0.27 -8.15 17.62
C ARG A 277 -1.21 -7.05 18.12
N LEU A 278 -2.47 -7.13 17.73
CA LEU A 278 -3.54 -6.28 18.25
C LEU A 278 -4.28 -7.00 19.38
N SER A 279 -4.17 -6.48 20.59
CA SER A 279 -4.81 -7.05 21.79
C SER A 279 -5.18 -5.93 22.76
N GLY A 280 -6.42 -5.98 23.31
CA GLY A 280 -6.90 -4.97 24.25
C GLY A 280 -6.82 -3.53 23.72
N GLY A 281 -7.04 -3.34 22.41
CA GLY A 281 -6.99 -2.03 21.75
C GLY A 281 -5.58 -1.46 21.56
N LYS A 282 -4.54 -2.25 21.84
CA LYS A 282 -3.12 -1.86 21.68
C LYS A 282 -2.43 -2.72 20.64
N LEU A 283 -1.54 -2.11 19.89
CA LEU A 283 -0.71 -2.78 18.89
C LEU A 283 0.72 -2.90 19.44
N SER A 284 1.29 -4.11 19.35
CA SER A 284 2.68 -4.38 19.73
C SER A 284 3.37 -5.21 18.67
N GLU A 285 4.62 -4.90 18.37
CA GLU A 285 5.43 -5.74 17.48
C GLU A 285 5.95 -6.95 18.24
N VAL A 286 5.79 -8.13 17.66
CA VAL A 286 6.23 -9.40 18.22
C VAL A 286 7.14 -10.13 17.24
N ALA A 287 8.13 -10.86 17.76
CA ALA A 287 8.99 -11.66 16.89
C ALA A 287 8.15 -12.76 16.20
N PRO A 288 8.25 -12.96 14.88
CA PRO A 288 7.49 -13.99 14.17
C PRO A 288 7.63 -15.39 14.81
N GLN A 289 8.83 -15.71 15.31
CA GLN A 289 9.15 -16.99 15.94
C GLN A 289 8.52 -17.17 17.34
N SER A 290 8.11 -16.08 18.00
CA SER A 290 7.49 -16.12 19.34
C SER A 290 6.00 -16.45 19.32
N LEU A 291 5.39 -16.53 18.12
CA LEU A 291 4.00 -16.93 18.00
C LEU A 291 3.85 -18.42 18.32
N SER A 292 3.35 -18.75 19.51
CA SER A 292 2.95 -20.13 19.83
C SER A 292 1.72 -20.53 19.01
N ALA A 293 1.69 -21.79 18.61
CA ALA A 293 0.55 -22.36 17.88
C ALA A 293 -0.68 -22.43 18.77
#